data_36c9375bc9a8f66b17dcb95642ba022e
#
_entry.id   36c9375bc9a8f66b17dcb95642ba022e
#
_cell.length_a   1.000
_cell.length_b   1.000
_cell.length_c   1.000
_cell.angle_alpha   90.00
_cell.angle_beta   90.00
_cell.angle_gamma   90.00
#
_symmetry.space_group_name_H-M   'P 1'
#
loop_
_entity.id
_entity.type
_entity.pdbx_description
1 polymer ?
#
loop_
_entity_poly.entity_id
_entity_poly.type
_entity_poly.pdbx_seq_one_letter_code
_entity_poly.pdbx_strand_id
1 'polypeptide(L)'
;EYTVLTGEVTMKKFAKFTAALLTAATIFYGTVFALPPAEKNTIRGIDVSVYQGDIEFSAVKKSGIGAVYIRAGAGNSYTDGKLEDNYRKAKAAGLKIGFYYYVTAMNEEEAVSQAEKFAALIKGKNYEMRPAMDYESFSGLGRETVNNIGIAFLKETERLTGVRPAVYSDSYRTRNLWDARFGKYPLWVADYDGGENPPDSPIWRSWAGFQYSDRGRIDGIADYVDLDYFTAEIMLSGKTPERPEKGVYYTVKRGDTLWDIARKTGSTVEKIV
;
A
#
# COMPACT_ATOMS: atom_id res chain seq x y z
N GLU A 1 23.93 65.64 77.67
CA GLU A 1 25.27 64.97 77.66
C GLU A 1 25.20 63.89 76.62
N TYR A 2 26.07 63.98 75.63
CA TYR A 2 26.15 63.05 74.54
C TYR A 2 27.32 62.09 74.77
N THR A 3 27.02 60.83 74.69
CA THR A 3 28.08 59.84 74.63
C THR A 3 27.96 59.11 73.31
N VAL A 4 28.97 59.30 72.45
CA VAL A 4 29.14 58.65 71.17
C VAL A 4 29.78 57.30 71.44
N LEU A 5 29.21 56.21 71.06
CA LEU A 5 29.81 54.93 70.94
C LEU A 5 29.90 54.53 69.47
N THR A 6 31.15 54.53 68.99
CA THR A 6 31.52 54.03 67.70
C THR A 6 31.39 52.49 67.68
N GLY A 7 30.49 52.00 66.92
CA GLY A 7 30.32 50.54 66.63
C GLY A 7 30.53 50.28 65.17
N GLU A 8 31.57 49.56 64.85
CA GLU A 8 31.84 49.09 63.47
C GLU A 8 30.69 48.24 62.92
N VAL A 9 30.13 48.72 61.84
CA VAL A 9 29.10 47.93 61.11
C VAL A 9 29.83 47.09 60.08
N THR A 10 29.97 45.79 60.40
CA THR A 10 30.48 44.80 59.47
C THR A 10 29.35 44.51 58.42
N MET A 11 29.51 45.01 57.22
CA MET A 11 28.60 44.69 56.10
C MET A 11 28.77 43.25 55.67
N LYS A 12 27.88 42.39 56.09
CA LYS A 12 27.73 41.05 55.49
C LYS A 12 27.15 41.22 54.08
N LYS A 13 27.97 40.95 53.08
CA LYS A 13 27.53 40.86 51.70
C LYS A 13 26.53 39.72 51.58
N PHE A 14 25.24 40.04 51.44
CA PHE A 14 24.25 39.09 50.97
C PHE A 14 24.49 38.85 49.48
N ALA A 15 25.07 37.72 49.14
CA ALA A 15 25.06 37.23 47.78
C ALA A 15 23.64 36.86 47.39
N LYS A 16 23.03 37.69 46.54
CA LYS A 16 21.76 37.33 45.89
C LYS A 16 22.06 36.23 44.88
N PHE A 17 21.71 35.00 45.24
CA PHE A 17 21.58 33.90 44.31
C PHE A 17 20.34 34.19 43.44
N THR A 18 20.54 34.82 42.31
CA THR A 18 19.55 34.78 41.21
C THR A 18 19.66 33.39 40.57
N ALA A 19 18.79 32.48 41.00
CA ALA A 19 18.58 31.26 40.27
C ALA A 19 17.92 31.62 38.93
N ALA A 20 18.72 31.70 37.86
CA ALA A 20 18.22 31.73 36.50
C ALA A 20 17.59 30.36 36.21
N LEU A 21 16.25 30.29 36.26
CA LEU A 21 15.49 29.17 35.77
C LEU A 21 15.65 29.19 34.23
N LEU A 22 16.67 28.50 33.71
CA LEU A 22 16.70 28.13 32.32
C LEU A 22 15.58 27.08 32.10
N THR A 23 14.39 27.55 31.75
CA THR A 23 13.39 26.75 31.08
C THR A 23 13.96 26.37 29.72
N ALA A 24 14.65 25.24 29.67
CA ALA A 24 14.92 24.57 28.40
C ALA A 24 13.55 24.17 27.83
N ALA A 25 12.99 25.02 26.96
CA ALA A 25 11.93 24.62 26.06
C ALA A 25 12.55 23.56 25.16
N THR A 26 12.42 22.29 25.54
CA THR A 26 12.60 21.18 24.63
C THR A 26 11.49 21.32 23.60
N ILE A 27 11.81 22.00 22.49
CA ILE A 27 11.02 21.91 21.28
C ILE A 27 11.17 20.44 20.90
N PHE A 28 10.16 19.64 21.25
CA PHE A 28 9.96 18.35 20.65
C PHE A 28 9.66 18.65 19.18
N TYR A 29 10.69 18.71 18.35
CA TYR A 29 10.53 18.43 16.95
C TYR A 29 9.99 16.99 16.94
N GLY A 30 8.67 16.86 16.79
CA GLY A 30 8.10 15.59 16.44
C GLY A 30 8.83 15.17 15.16
N THR A 31 9.74 14.23 15.28
CA THR A 31 10.31 13.59 14.10
C THR A 31 9.14 12.95 13.40
N VAL A 32 8.68 13.59 12.33
CA VAL A 32 7.76 12.95 11.40
C VAL A 32 8.58 11.80 10.85
N PHE A 33 8.34 10.60 11.38
CA PHE A 33 8.97 9.40 10.85
C PHE A 33 8.33 9.17 9.48
N ALA A 34 9.13 9.34 8.44
CA ALA A 34 8.74 8.95 7.10
C ALA A 34 8.70 7.43 7.03
N LEU A 35 7.75 6.89 6.27
CA LEU A 35 7.67 5.45 6.03
C LEU A 35 8.79 5.06 5.05
N PRO A 36 9.77 4.27 5.46
CA PRO A 36 10.92 3.92 4.61
C PRO A 36 10.51 2.89 3.53
N PRO A 37 11.31 2.76 2.46
CA PRO A 37 11.18 1.64 1.55
C PRO A 37 11.46 0.31 2.26
N ALA A 38 10.79 -0.76 1.84
CA ALA A 38 11.04 -2.10 2.37
C ALA A 38 12.48 -2.56 2.14
N GLU A 39 13.08 -2.11 1.04
CA GLU A 39 14.48 -2.38 0.69
C GLU A 39 15.12 -1.15 0.04
N LYS A 40 16.44 -1.04 0.16
CA LYS A 40 17.22 0.11 -0.34
C LYS A 40 17.20 0.26 -1.88
N ASN A 41 17.14 -0.87 -2.59
CA ASN A 41 17.16 -0.86 -4.05
C ASN A 41 15.74 -0.73 -4.59
N THR A 42 15.49 0.31 -5.36
CA THR A 42 14.19 0.55 -5.99
C THR A 42 14.29 0.49 -7.51
N ILE A 43 13.19 0.13 -8.14
CA ILE A 43 13.00 0.15 -9.58
C ILE A 43 12.06 1.31 -9.90
N ARG A 44 12.47 2.19 -10.83
CA ARG A 44 11.57 3.23 -11.34
C ARG A 44 10.44 2.59 -12.12
N GLY A 45 9.23 2.99 -11.83
CA GLY A 45 8.02 2.50 -12.46
C GLY A 45 7.04 3.58 -12.87
N ILE A 46 6.00 3.13 -13.50
CA ILE A 46 4.80 3.90 -13.83
C ILE A 46 3.58 3.03 -13.61
N ASP A 47 2.42 3.65 -13.46
CA ASP A 47 1.17 2.92 -13.63
C ASP A 47 0.30 3.57 -14.71
N VAL A 48 -0.44 2.71 -15.43
CA VAL A 48 -1.11 3.09 -16.66
C VAL A 48 -2.48 2.43 -16.80
N SER A 49 -3.33 3.08 -17.56
CA SER A 49 -4.67 2.61 -17.91
C SER A 49 -5.05 3.09 -19.32
N VAL A 50 -6.33 3.02 -19.66
CA VAL A 50 -6.86 3.61 -20.88
C VAL A 50 -6.58 5.12 -20.99
N TYR A 51 -6.38 5.82 -19.87
CA TYR A 51 -6.19 7.27 -19.85
C TYR A 51 -4.88 7.73 -20.49
N GLN A 52 -3.84 6.91 -20.49
CA GLN A 52 -2.57 7.23 -21.15
C GLN A 52 -2.61 7.01 -22.68
N GLY A 53 -3.72 6.48 -23.21
CA GLY A 53 -3.91 6.27 -24.65
C GLY A 53 -2.93 5.24 -25.24
N ASP A 54 -2.32 5.59 -26.37
CA ASP A 54 -1.30 4.73 -27.01
C ASP A 54 0.09 5.02 -26.44
N ILE A 55 0.75 3.97 -25.96
CA ILE A 55 2.04 4.06 -25.31
C ILE A 55 3.09 3.34 -26.13
N GLU A 56 4.25 4.04 -26.36
CA GLU A 56 5.45 3.48 -26.94
C GLU A 56 6.37 2.93 -25.85
N PHE A 57 6.11 1.72 -25.36
CA PHE A 57 6.82 1.14 -24.22
C PHE A 57 8.34 0.94 -24.48
N SER A 58 8.78 0.89 -25.73
CA SER A 58 10.20 0.89 -26.05
C SER A 58 10.89 2.21 -25.68
N ALA A 59 10.21 3.35 -25.87
CA ALA A 59 10.70 4.67 -25.43
C ALA A 59 10.62 4.79 -23.90
N VAL A 60 9.53 4.35 -23.30
CA VAL A 60 9.36 4.27 -21.82
C VAL A 60 10.53 3.51 -21.19
N LYS A 61 10.88 2.35 -21.73
CA LYS A 61 12.03 1.56 -21.26
C LYS A 61 13.35 2.30 -21.37
N LYS A 62 13.58 2.99 -22.49
CA LYS A 62 14.78 3.81 -22.70
C LYS A 62 14.90 4.99 -21.75
N SER A 63 13.78 5.52 -21.25
CA SER A 63 13.73 6.57 -20.22
C SER A 63 14.10 6.06 -18.82
N GLY A 64 14.51 4.80 -18.70
CA GLY A 64 14.96 4.19 -17.45
C GLY A 64 13.82 3.63 -16.58
N ILE A 65 12.61 3.50 -17.12
CA ILE A 65 11.52 2.81 -16.44
C ILE A 65 11.75 1.29 -16.50
N GLY A 66 11.66 0.64 -15.36
CA GLY A 66 11.91 -0.80 -15.21
C GLY A 66 10.65 -1.63 -14.97
N ALA A 67 9.56 -0.99 -14.50
CA ALA A 67 8.33 -1.67 -14.11
C ALA A 67 7.08 -0.87 -14.49
N VAL A 68 5.96 -1.56 -14.68
CA VAL A 68 4.67 -0.94 -14.96
C VAL A 68 3.54 -1.71 -14.27
N TYR A 69 2.67 -0.98 -13.56
CA TYR A 69 1.35 -1.48 -13.22
C TYR A 69 0.34 -1.13 -14.30
N ILE A 70 -0.49 -2.09 -14.69
CA ILE A 70 -1.50 -1.93 -15.74
C ILE A 70 -2.88 -2.17 -15.13
N ARG A 71 -3.80 -1.22 -15.31
CA ARG A 71 -5.18 -1.42 -14.87
C ARG A 71 -5.82 -2.56 -15.62
N ALA A 72 -6.32 -3.58 -14.90
CA ALA A 72 -7.04 -4.68 -15.50
C ALA A 72 -8.50 -4.31 -15.76
N GLY A 73 -9.12 -3.58 -14.86
CA GLY A 73 -10.51 -3.19 -14.93
C GLY A 73 -10.97 -2.42 -13.70
N ALA A 74 -12.29 -2.24 -13.59
CA ALA A 74 -12.93 -1.56 -12.48
C ALA A 74 -14.33 -2.10 -12.22
N GLY A 75 -14.75 -2.11 -10.95
CA GLY A 75 -16.12 -2.45 -10.57
C GLY A 75 -16.59 -3.80 -11.09
N ASN A 76 -17.90 -3.96 -11.24
CA ASN A 76 -18.47 -5.27 -11.59
C ASN A 76 -18.37 -5.62 -13.08
N SER A 77 -18.24 -4.63 -13.97
CA SER A 77 -18.40 -4.87 -15.41
C SER A 77 -17.28 -4.31 -16.30
N TYR A 78 -16.57 -3.28 -15.86
CA TYR A 78 -15.58 -2.61 -16.71
C TYR A 78 -14.28 -3.41 -16.84
N THR A 79 -13.83 -3.63 -18.08
CA THR A 79 -12.50 -4.10 -18.42
C THR A 79 -11.74 -2.93 -19.05
N ASP A 80 -10.49 -2.68 -18.65
CA ASP A 80 -9.72 -1.59 -19.23
C ASP A 80 -9.45 -1.85 -20.71
N GLY A 81 -9.84 -0.90 -21.56
CA GLY A 81 -9.74 -1.05 -23.02
C GLY A 81 -8.32 -1.15 -23.56
N LYS A 82 -7.32 -0.79 -22.74
CA LYS A 82 -5.89 -0.88 -23.08
C LYS A 82 -5.17 -2.03 -22.37
N LEU A 83 -5.85 -2.84 -21.56
CA LEU A 83 -5.25 -3.94 -20.81
C LEU A 83 -4.37 -4.83 -21.69
N GLU A 84 -4.93 -5.37 -22.77
CA GLU A 84 -4.21 -6.34 -23.61
C GLU A 84 -3.08 -5.69 -24.43
N ASP A 85 -3.33 -4.50 -24.96
CA ASP A 85 -2.31 -3.77 -25.74
C ASP A 85 -1.15 -3.33 -24.87
N ASN A 86 -1.42 -2.73 -23.71
CA ASN A 86 -0.39 -2.34 -22.76
C ASN A 86 0.39 -3.54 -22.25
N TYR A 87 -0.28 -4.65 -21.89
CA TYR A 87 0.39 -5.88 -21.45
C TYR A 87 1.34 -6.41 -22.53
N ARG A 88 0.86 -6.58 -23.77
CA ARG A 88 1.64 -7.10 -24.89
C ARG A 88 2.86 -6.22 -25.19
N LYS A 89 2.67 -4.90 -25.26
CA LYS A 89 3.72 -3.93 -25.58
C LYS A 89 4.74 -3.78 -24.44
N ALA A 90 4.30 -3.70 -23.19
CA ALA A 90 5.18 -3.63 -22.02
C ALA A 90 6.06 -4.88 -21.88
N LYS A 91 5.47 -6.06 -22.13
CA LYS A 91 6.19 -7.32 -22.13
C LYS A 91 7.25 -7.38 -23.24
N ALA A 92 6.89 -6.96 -24.45
CA ALA A 92 7.84 -6.90 -25.57
C ALA A 92 9.00 -5.93 -25.30
N ALA A 93 8.77 -4.85 -24.55
CA ALA A 93 9.78 -3.91 -24.10
C ALA A 93 10.64 -4.42 -22.92
N GLY A 94 10.32 -5.57 -22.34
CA GLY A 94 11.06 -6.15 -21.22
C GLY A 94 10.88 -5.39 -19.90
N LEU A 95 9.70 -4.82 -19.69
CA LEU A 95 9.30 -4.25 -18.39
C LEU A 95 8.82 -5.35 -17.45
N LYS A 96 9.04 -5.16 -16.14
CA LYS A 96 8.36 -5.94 -15.12
C LYS A 96 6.90 -5.48 -15.03
N ILE A 97 5.97 -6.42 -15.00
CA ILE A 97 4.54 -6.14 -15.12
C ILE A 97 3.83 -6.50 -13.82
N GLY A 98 2.96 -5.61 -13.36
CA GLY A 98 1.92 -5.84 -12.38
C GLY A 98 0.56 -5.45 -12.94
N PHE A 99 -0.50 -5.92 -12.27
CA PHE A 99 -1.86 -5.53 -12.59
C PHE A 99 -2.55 -4.96 -11.36
N TYR A 100 -3.34 -3.91 -11.53
CA TYR A 100 -4.20 -3.39 -10.48
C TYR A 100 -5.67 -3.39 -10.90
N TYR A 101 -6.54 -3.35 -9.92
CA TYR A 101 -7.98 -3.31 -10.13
C TYR A 101 -8.62 -2.20 -9.30
N TYR A 102 -9.37 -1.32 -9.97
CA TYR A 102 -10.09 -0.24 -9.31
C TYR A 102 -11.38 -0.79 -8.71
N VAL A 103 -11.39 -0.93 -7.38
CA VAL A 103 -12.49 -1.50 -6.62
C VAL A 103 -13.56 -0.44 -6.35
N THR A 104 -14.82 -0.77 -6.63
CA THR A 104 -15.98 0.10 -6.38
C THR A 104 -17.05 -0.60 -5.54
N ALA A 105 -16.68 -1.69 -4.87
CA ALA A 105 -17.59 -2.51 -4.09
C ALA A 105 -18.20 -1.73 -2.93
N MET A 106 -19.48 -1.89 -2.70
CA MET A 106 -20.24 -1.28 -1.61
C MET A 106 -20.59 -2.29 -0.50
N ASN A 107 -20.29 -3.57 -0.72
CA ASN A 107 -20.46 -4.68 0.21
C ASN A 107 -19.45 -5.78 -0.08
N GLU A 108 -19.35 -6.77 0.81
CA GLU A 108 -18.37 -7.86 0.70
C GLU A 108 -18.66 -8.79 -0.49
N GLU A 109 -19.92 -9.01 -0.86
CA GLU A 109 -20.31 -9.85 -2.00
C GLU A 109 -19.83 -9.22 -3.32
N GLU A 110 -20.01 -7.92 -3.47
CA GLU A 110 -19.47 -7.19 -4.63
C GLU A 110 -17.94 -7.22 -4.66
N ALA A 111 -17.28 -7.11 -3.52
CA ALA A 111 -15.82 -7.20 -3.43
C ALA A 111 -15.31 -8.57 -3.91
N VAL A 112 -15.96 -9.64 -3.50
CA VAL A 112 -15.64 -11.01 -3.96
C VAL A 112 -15.86 -11.12 -5.48
N SER A 113 -16.98 -10.65 -6.00
CA SER A 113 -17.28 -10.68 -7.45
C SER A 113 -16.25 -9.88 -8.26
N GLN A 114 -15.82 -8.70 -7.74
CA GLN A 114 -14.80 -7.87 -8.39
C GLN A 114 -13.42 -8.54 -8.34
N ALA A 115 -13.07 -9.23 -7.25
CA ALA A 115 -11.83 -10.01 -7.15
C ALA A 115 -11.83 -11.22 -8.11
N GLU A 116 -12.96 -11.90 -8.27
CA GLU A 116 -13.12 -12.97 -9.26
C GLU A 116 -12.89 -12.46 -10.69
N LYS A 117 -13.49 -11.32 -11.03
CA LYS A 117 -13.28 -10.67 -12.32
C LYS A 117 -11.82 -10.26 -12.51
N PHE A 118 -11.19 -9.64 -11.51
CA PHE A 118 -9.78 -9.28 -11.57
C PHE A 118 -8.91 -10.50 -11.86
N ALA A 119 -9.06 -11.55 -11.06
CA ALA A 119 -8.30 -12.79 -11.24
C ALA A 119 -8.52 -13.42 -12.63
N ALA A 120 -9.75 -13.36 -13.16
CA ALA A 120 -10.04 -13.85 -14.51
C ALA A 120 -9.33 -13.05 -15.60
N LEU A 121 -9.28 -11.71 -15.49
CA LEU A 121 -8.62 -10.82 -16.44
C LEU A 121 -7.10 -11.02 -16.51
N ILE A 122 -6.45 -11.34 -15.37
CA ILE A 122 -5.01 -11.55 -15.32
C ILE A 122 -4.60 -13.02 -15.48
N LYS A 123 -5.58 -13.93 -15.53
CA LYS A 123 -5.34 -15.37 -15.66
C LYS A 123 -4.57 -15.68 -16.95
N GLY A 124 -3.50 -16.48 -16.83
CA GLY A 124 -2.66 -16.90 -17.95
C GLY A 124 -1.69 -15.84 -18.46
N LYS A 125 -1.71 -14.63 -17.89
CA LYS A 125 -0.70 -13.61 -18.17
C LYS A 125 0.54 -13.85 -17.27
N ASN A 126 1.73 -13.68 -17.85
CA ASN A 126 2.96 -13.70 -17.08
C ASN A 126 3.23 -12.30 -16.53
N TYR A 127 3.28 -12.17 -15.24
CA TYR A 127 3.58 -10.92 -14.55
C TYR A 127 4.55 -11.16 -13.39
N GLU A 128 5.32 -10.15 -13.03
CA GLU A 128 6.41 -10.24 -12.06
C GLU A 128 6.11 -9.50 -10.77
N MET A 129 5.01 -8.72 -10.73
CA MET A 129 4.63 -7.93 -9.55
C MET A 129 3.30 -8.42 -9.00
N ARG A 130 3.09 -8.24 -7.69
CA ARG A 130 1.85 -8.67 -7.02
C ARG A 130 0.63 -7.99 -7.62
N PRO A 131 -0.50 -8.71 -7.81
CA PRO A 131 -1.77 -8.05 -8.10
C PRO A 131 -2.07 -6.99 -7.05
N ALA A 132 -2.57 -5.82 -7.42
CA ALA A 132 -2.84 -4.74 -6.48
C ALA A 132 -4.32 -4.39 -6.40
N MET A 133 -4.81 -4.18 -5.18
CA MET A 133 -6.11 -3.61 -4.90
C MET A 133 -5.98 -2.09 -4.87
N ASP A 134 -6.77 -1.41 -5.68
CA ASP A 134 -6.95 0.04 -5.68
C ASP A 134 -8.40 0.32 -5.25
N TYR A 135 -8.60 0.63 -3.96
CA TYR A 135 -9.93 0.87 -3.40
C TYR A 135 -10.03 2.26 -2.81
N GLU A 136 -10.62 3.17 -3.58
CA GLU A 136 -10.76 4.59 -3.25
C GLU A 136 -12.22 5.08 -3.29
N SER A 137 -13.12 4.32 -3.91
CA SER A 137 -14.51 4.69 -4.16
C SER A 137 -15.44 4.07 -3.12
N PHE A 138 -15.54 4.69 -1.96
CA PHE A 138 -16.35 4.19 -0.83
C PHE A 138 -17.17 5.29 -0.12
N SER A 139 -17.58 6.32 -0.87
CA SER A 139 -18.37 7.43 -0.33
C SER A 139 -19.65 6.93 0.36
N GLY A 140 -19.87 7.43 1.58
CA GLY A 140 -21.04 7.06 2.39
C GLY A 140 -20.90 5.79 3.22
N LEU A 141 -19.78 5.05 3.10
CA LEU A 141 -19.51 3.86 3.90
C LEU A 141 -18.76 4.20 5.20
N GLY A 142 -19.10 3.51 6.28
CA GLY A 142 -18.35 3.59 7.54
C GLY A 142 -17.01 2.86 7.44
N ARG A 143 -16.04 3.27 8.28
CA ARG A 143 -14.67 2.71 8.30
C ARG A 143 -14.65 1.19 8.40
N GLU A 144 -15.45 0.60 9.29
CA GLU A 144 -15.51 -0.85 9.46
C GLU A 144 -15.96 -1.56 8.19
N THR A 145 -17.03 -1.06 7.56
CA THR A 145 -17.56 -1.61 6.30
C THR A 145 -16.51 -1.55 5.19
N VAL A 146 -15.83 -0.39 5.02
CA VAL A 146 -14.75 -0.25 4.02
C VAL A 146 -13.64 -1.26 4.26
N ASN A 147 -13.22 -1.46 5.51
CA ASN A 147 -12.19 -2.43 5.84
C ASN A 147 -12.64 -3.87 5.57
N ASN A 148 -13.88 -4.23 5.86
CA ASN A 148 -14.41 -5.56 5.58
C ASN A 148 -14.44 -5.83 4.08
N ILE A 149 -14.91 -4.87 3.28
CA ILE A 149 -14.93 -4.94 1.82
C ILE A 149 -13.51 -5.13 1.26
N GLY A 150 -12.56 -4.29 1.68
CA GLY A 150 -11.18 -4.39 1.21
C GLY A 150 -10.54 -5.74 1.57
N ILE A 151 -10.76 -6.24 2.79
CA ILE A 151 -10.26 -7.56 3.21
C ILE A 151 -10.93 -8.70 2.43
N ALA A 152 -12.22 -8.60 2.10
CA ALA A 152 -12.90 -9.59 1.27
C ALA A 152 -12.27 -9.65 -0.13
N PHE A 153 -12.04 -8.50 -0.77
CA PHE A 153 -11.36 -8.42 -2.07
C PHE A 153 -9.96 -9.02 -2.04
N LEU A 154 -9.15 -8.63 -1.05
CA LEU A 154 -7.76 -9.09 -0.93
C LEU A 154 -7.67 -10.59 -0.70
N LYS A 155 -8.49 -11.14 0.21
CA LYS A 155 -8.53 -12.58 0.48
C LYS A 155 -8.94 -13.38 -0.75
N GLU A 156 -9.96 -12.92 -1.45
CA GLU A 156 -10.45 -13.62 -2.64
C GLU A 156 -9.44 -13.56 -3.78
N THR A 157 -8.81 -12.39 -4.00
CA THR A 157 -7.71 -12.26 -4.97
C THR A 157 -6.54 -13.19 -4.61
N GLU A 158 -6.12 -13.25 -3.33
CA GLU A 158 -5.07 -14.17 -2.85
C GLU A 158 -5.46 -15.63 -3.10
N ARG A 159 -6.71 -15.99 -2.81
CA ARG A 159 -7.23 -17.35 -3.03
C ARG A 159 -7.20 -17.76 -4.50
N LEU A 160 -7.62 -16.87 -5.40
CA LEU A 160 -7.76 -17.17 -6.83
C LEU A 160 -6.42 -17.15 -7.58
N THR A 161 -5.51 -16.28 -7.17
CA THR A 161 -4.22 -16.12 -7.84
C THR A 161 -3.10 -16.94 -7.20
N GLY A 162 -3.27 -17.37 -5.95
CA GLY A 162 -2.21 -17.99 -5.14
C GLY A 162 -1.14 -16.98 -4.69
N VAL A 163 -1.37 -15.68 -4.92
CA VAL A 163 -0.42 -14.61 -4.60
C VAL A 163 -1.05 -13.64 -3.62
N ARG A 164 -0.34 -13.30 -2.55
CA ARG A 164 -0.74 -12.22 -1.65
C ARG A 164 -0.71 -10.90 -2.42
N PRO A 165 -1.86 -10.20 -2.57
CA PRO A 165 -1.92 -8.93 -3.27
C PRO A 165 -1.18 -7.81 -2.54
N ALA A 166 -0.93 -6.71 -3.23
CA ALA A 166 -0.57 -5.43 -2.64
C ALA A 166 -1.82 -4.56 -2.42
N VAL A 167 -1.69 -3.57 -1.54
CA VAL A 167 -2.71 -2.55 -1.29
C VAL A 167 -2.18 -1.22 -1.80
N TYR A 168 -2.87 -0.62 -2.77
CA TYR A 168 -2.67 0.77 -3.13
C TYR A 168 -3.52 1.67 -2.24
N SER A 169 -2.94 2.76 -1.74
CA SER A 169 -3.64 3.75 -0.93
C SER A 169 -2.84 5.05 -0.83
N ASP A 170 -3.51 6.20 -0.76
CA ASP A 170 -2.84 7.45 -0.42
C ASP A 170 -2.36 7.49 1.04
N SER A 171 -1.43 8.39 1.32
CA SER A 171 -0.80 8.57 2.64
C SER A 171 -1.81 8.96 3.73
N TYR A 172 -2.86 9.71 3.41
CA TYR A 172 -3.90 10.05 4.38
C TYR A 172 -4.69 8.81 4.82
N ARG A 173 -5.10 7.96 3.88
CA ARG A 173 -5.86 6.74 4.16
C ARG A 173 -5.02 5.67 4.83
N THR A 174 -3.73 5.58 4.52
CA THR A 174 -2.81 4.66 5.22
C THR A 174 -2.71 4.96 6.72
N ARG A 175 -2.91 6.21 7.11
CA ARG A 175 -2.87 6.65 8.51
C ARG A 175 -4.22 6.56 9.22
N ASN A 176 -5.33 6.77 8.51
CA ASN A 176 -6.62 7.06 9.13
C ASN A 176 -7.72 6.05 8.83
N LEU A 177 -7.62 5.31 7.74
CA LEU A 177 -8.71 4.46 7.27
C LEU A 177 -8.51 2.98 7.61
N TRP A 178 -7.40 2.42 7.19
CA TRP A 178 -7.16 0.98 7.24
C TRP A 178 -6.96 0.48 8.68
N ASP A 179 -7.27 -0.77 8.94
CA ASP A 179 -7.03 -1.42 10.22
C ASP A 179 -5.87 -2.44 10.15
N ALA A 180 -5.51 -3.00 11.30
CA ALA A 180 -4.34 -3.88 11.42
C ALA A 180 -4.37 -5.13 10.50
N ARG A 181 -5.54 -5.52 9.99
CA ARG A 181 -5.68 -6.66 9.06
C ARG A 181 -4.95 -6.45 7.75
N PHE A 182 -4.75 -5.17 7.36
CA PHE A 182 -4.05 -4.80 6.13
C PHE A 182 -2.52 -4.88 6.25
N GLY A 183 -1.97 -4.80 7.44
CA GLY A 183 -0.52 -4.74 7.66
C GLY A 183 0.29 -5.95 7.16
N LYS A 184 -0.37 -7.06 6.84
CA LYS A 184 0.27 -8.23 6.24
C LYS A 184 0.38 -8.16 4.70
N TYR A 185 -0.30 -7.22 4.07
CA TYR A 185 -0.26 -6.99 2.64
C TYR A 185 0.77 -5.90 2.32
N PRO A 186 1.65 -6.09 1.31
CA PRO A 186 2.57 -5.06 0.88
C PRO A 186 1.83 -3.77 0.50
N LEU A 187 2.37 -2.63 0.92
CA LEU A 187 1.80 -1.32 0.67
C LEU A 187 2.40 -0.68 -0.59
N TRP A 188 1.55 -0.24 -1.50
CA TRP A 188 1.87 0.71 -2.55
C TRP A 188 1.19 2.04 -2.20
N VAL A 189 1.97 2.98 -1.69
CA VAL A 189 1.46 4.25 -1.17
C VAL A 189 1.62 5.38 -2.17
N ALA A 190 0.60 6.25 -2.26
CA ALA A 190 0.67 7.50 -3.02
C ALA A 190 0.81 8.69 -2.08
N ASP A 191 1.78 9.57 -2.39
CA ASP A 191 1.97 10.84 -1.73
C ASP A 191 2.69 11.81 -2.66
N TYR A 192 2.08 12.96 -2.95
CA TYR A 192 2.58 13.92 -3.94
C TYR A 192 3.13 15.21 -3.31
N ASP A 193 3.33 15.22 -1.99
CA ASP A 193 3.78 16.40 -1.25
C ASP A 193 5.29 16.69 -1.43
N GLY A 194 5.98 15.89 -2.26
CA GLY A 194 7.37 16.14 -2.68
C GLY A 194 8.42 15.64 -1.70
N GLY A 195 8.05 14.83 -0.71
CA GLY A 195 8.98 14.15 0.19
C GLY A 195 9.72 12.99 -0.50
N GLU A 196 10.93 12.67 -0.01
CA GLU A 196 11.65 11.47 -0.46
C GLU A 196 10.96 10.16 -0.07
N ASN A 197 10.13 10.22 0.96
CA ASN A 197 9.34 9.11 1.47
C ASN A 197 7.99 9.63 1.94
N PRO A 198 6.93 8.82 1.85
CA PRO A 198 5.61 9.20 2.37
C PRO A 198 5.61 9.28 3.89
N PRO A 199 4.64 9.97 4.52
CA PRO A 199 4.46 10.00 5.96
C PRO A 199 4.31 8.58 6.55
N ASP A 200 4.68 8.42 7.84
CA ASP A 200 4.55 7.17 8.58
C ASP A 200 3.11 6.61 8.59
N SER A 201 3.01 5.33 8.88
CA SER A 201 1.74 4.63 9.03
C SER A 201 1.68 3.87 10.37
N PRO A 202 0.53 3.84 11.06
CA PRO A 202 0.38 3.02 12.26
C PRO A 202 0.35 1.51 11.98
N ILE A 203 0.16 1.10 10.71
CA ILE A 203 -0.06 -0.28 10.30
C ILE A 203 1.14 -0.85 9.56
N TRP A 204 1.64 -0.12 8.56
CA TRP A 204 2.80 -0.52 7.78
C TRP A 204 4.09 0.07 8.34
N ARG A 205 5.17 -0.69 8.26
CA ARG A 205 6.51 -0.26 8.69
C ARG A 205 7.40 0.17 7.53
N SER A 206 6.98 -0.14 6.31
CA SER A 206 7.69 0.16 5.07
C SER A 206 6.71 0.14 3.91
N TRP A 207 7.11 0.77 2.81
CA TRP A 207 6.39 0.68 1.55
C TRP A 207 7.08 -0.28 0.56
N ALA A 208 6.28 -1.01 -0.20
CA ALA A 208 6.71 -1.86 -1.31
C ALA A 208 6.65 -1.15 -2.66
N GLY A 209 5.73 -0.19 -2.80
CA GLY A 209 5.60 0.76 -3.89
C GLY A 209 5.35 2.17 -3.36
N PHE A 210 5.91 3.17 -4.04
CA PHE A 210 5.70 4.59 -3.75
C PHE A 210 5.40 5.35 -5.02
N GLN A 211 4.14 5.77 -5.18
CA GLN A 211 3.70 6.66 -6.24
C GLN A 211 3.92 8.10 -5.76
N TYR A 212 4.93 8.75 -6.33
CA TYR A 212 5.40 10.05 -5.86
C TYR A 212 4.96 11.24 -6.72
N SER A 213 4.30 10.98 -7.84
CA SER A 213 3.78 12.03 -8.72
C SER A 213 2.66 11.49 -9.61
N ASP A 214 1.63 12.29 -9.81
CA ASP A 214 0.53 12.11 -10.78
C ASP A 214 0.74 12.91 -12.07
N ARG A 215 1.90 13.58 -12.25
CA ARG A 215 2.20 14.51 -13.33
C ARG A 215 3.52 14.24 -14.02
N GLY A 216 3.93 12.98 -14.06
CA GLY A 216 5.14 12.58 -14.75
C GLY A 216 5.08 12.83 -16.25
N ARG A 217 6.23 13.10 -16.86
CA ARG A 217 6.41 13.16 -18.31
C ARG A 217 7.47 12.14 -18.67
N ILE A 218 7.10 11.15 -19.46
CA ILE A 218 7.97 10.05 -19.88
C ILE A 218 7.90 9.93 -21.42
N ASP A 219 9.04 9.82 -22.06
CA ASP A 219 9.08 9.60 -23.50
C ASP A 219 8.31 8.34 -23.88
N GLY A 220 7.46 8.46 -24.88
CA GLY A 220 6.57 7.37 -25.30
C GLY A 220 5.16 7.45 -24.74
N ILE A 221 4.86 8.43 -23.87
CA ILE A 221 3.52 8.73 -23.35
C ILE A 221 3.17 10.17 -23.67
N ALA A 222 2.03 10.39 -24.31
CA ALA A 222 1.66 11.72 -24.80
C ALA A 222 1.21 12.66 -23.69
N ASP A 223 0.60 12.15 -22.64
CA ASP A 223 0.05 12.92 -21.53
C ASP A 223 0.79 12.65 -20.21
N TYR A 224 0.25 13.11 -19.10
CA TYR A 224 0.76 12.82 -17.76
C TYR A 224 0.62 11.33 -17.44
N VAL A 225 1.57 10.84 -16.65
CA VAL A 225 1.58 9.47 -16.14
C VAL A 225 2.06 9.48 -14.69
N ASP A 226 1.54 8.56 -13.92
CA ASP A 226 1.94 8.35 -12.54
C ASP A 226 3.35 7.78 -12.48
N LEU A 227 4.16 8.30 -11.57
CA LEU A 227 5.55 7.90 -11.38
C LEU A 227 5.73 7.20 -10.05
N ASP A 228 6.40 6.04 -10.10
CA ASP A 228 6.57 5.14 -8.99
C ASP A 228 8.02 4.76 -8.72
N TYR A 229 8.27 4.37 -7.48
CA TYR A 229 9.38 3.51 -7.08
C TYR A 229 8.83 2.19 -6.53
N PHE A 230 9.42 1.07 -6.92
CA PHE A 230 9.06 -0.26 -6.44
C PHE A 230 10.25 -0.96 -5.82
N THR A 231 10.05 -1.63 -4.68
CA THR A 231 11.05 -2.47 -4.01
C THR A 231 10.89 -3.94 -4.42
N ALA A 232 11.80 -4.82 -4.00
CA ALA A 232 11.68 -6.24 -4.26
C ALA A 232 10.49 -6.88 -3.53
N GLU A 233 9.94 -6.26 -2.47
CA GLU A 233 8.75 -6.76 -1.77
C GLU A 233 7.49 -6.80 -2.65
N ILE A 234 7.38 -5.86 -3.63
CA ILE A 234 6.28 -5.87 -4.60
C ILE A 234 6.43 -6.99 -5.62
N MET A 235 7.65 -7.49 -5.83
CA MET A 235 7.92 -8.50 -6.83
C MET A 235 7.48 -9.89 -6.37
N LEU A 236 7.10 -10.72 -7.31
CA LEU A 236 6.93 -12.15 -7.10
C LEU A 236 8.32 -12.78 -7.09
N SER A 237 8.72 -13.36 -5.97
CA SER A 237 10.00 -14.06 -5.87
C SER A 237 10.00 -15.30 -6.77
N GLY A 238 10.47 -15.15 -8.01
CA GLY A 238 11.00 -16.21 -8.87
C GLY A 238 10.15 -17.45 -9.22
N LYS A 239 8.93 -17.57 -8.71
CA LYS A 239 7.99 -18.62 -9.08
C LYS A 239 6.66 -17.97 -9.46
N THR A 240 6.20 -18.19 -10.67
CA THR A 240 4.77 -18.09 -10.97
C THR A 240 4.05 -18.93 -9.92
N PRO A 241 3.08 -18.37 -9.16
CA PRO A 241 2.40 -19.15 -8.16
C PRO A 241 1.81 -20.40 -8.80
N GLU A 242 2.19 -21.56 -8.32
CA GLU A 242 1.46 -22.77 -8.65
C GLU A 242 0.02 -22.54 -8.15
N ARG A 243 -0.93 -22.71 -9.06
CA ARG A 243 -2.36 -22.66 -8.75
C ARG A 243 -2.61 -23.56 -7.55
N PRO A 244 -3.24 -23.06 -6.45
CA PRO A 244 -3.68 -23.96 -5.40
C PRO A 244 -4.51 -25.07 -6.07
N GLU A 245 -4.17 -26.31 -5.81
CA GLU A 245 -4.97 -27.46 -6.26
C GLU A 245 -6.42 -27.18 -5.91
N LYS A 246 -7.36 -27.60 -6.77
CA LYS A 246 -8.79 -27.41 -6.60
C LYS A 246 -9.19 -27.75 -5.16
N GLY A 247 -9.25 -26.75 -4.30
CA GLY A 247 -9.74 -26.95 -2.94
C GLY A 247 -11.20 -27.39 -3.01
N VAL A 248 -11.55 -28.40 -2.27
CA VAL A 248 -12.96 -28.73 -2.06
C VAL A 248 -13.54 -27.69 -1.12
N TYR A 249 -14.35 -26.79 -1.63
CA TYR A 249 -15.04 -25.79 -0.81
C TYR A 249 -16.26 -26.42 -0.15
N TYR A 250 -16.39 -26.18 1.13
CA TYR A 250 -17.53 -26.62 1.92
C TYR A 250 -18.23 -25.40 2.52
N THR A 251 -19.51 -25.23 2.21
CA THR A 251 -20.32 -24.19 2.84
C THR A 251 -20.74 -24.66 4.23
N VAL A 252 -20.23 -24.01 5.28
CA VAL A 252 -20.51 -24.32 6.67
C VAL A 252 -22.02 -24.16 6.95
N LYS A 253 -22.64 -25.18 7.55
CA LYS A 253 -24.02 -25.15 7.97
C LYS A 253 -24.11 -25.13 9.51
N ARG A 254 -25.22 -24.64 10.01
CA ARG A 254 -25.47 -24.63 11.46
C ARG A 254 -25.39 -26.06 12.02
N GLY A 255 -24.48 -26.27 12.98
CA GLY A 255 -24.22 -27.54 13.61
C GLY A 255 -23.00 -28.30 13.07
N ASP A 256 -22.34 -27.81 12.01
CA ASP A 256 -21.07 -28.40 11.57
C ASP A 256 -19.96 -28.09 12.58
N THR A 257 -19.09 -29.10 12.77
CA THR A 257 -17.82 -28.93 13.47
C THR A 257 -16.67 -28.99 12.48
N LEU A 258 -15.53 -28.38 12.81
CA LEU A 258 -14.31 -28.45 11.97
C LEU A 258 -13.91 -29.90 11.68
N TRP A 259 -14.12 -30.81 12.65
CA TRP A 259 -13.83 -32.21 12.49
C TRP A 259 -14.76 -32.91 11.47
N ASP A 260 -16.06 -32.62 11.50
CA ASP A 260 -17.03 -33.13 10.52
C ASP A 260 -16.75 -32.60 9.12
N ILE A 261 -16.37 -31.30 9.00
CA ILE A 261 -16.00 -30.69 7.74
C ILE A 261 -14.74 -31.34 7.19
N ALA A 262 -13.70 -31.52 8.00
CA ALA A 262 -12.46 -32.19 7.61
C ALA A 262 -12.75 -33.60 7.07
N ARG A 263 -13.57 -34.39 7.77
CA ARG A 263 -13.97 -35.72 7.35
C ARG A 263 -14.78 -35.73 6.04
N LYS A 264 -15.73 -34.81 5.88
CA LYS A 264 -16.56 -34.69 4.66
C LYS A 264 -15.77 -34.24 3.45
N THR A 265 -14.71 -33.44 3.64
CA THR A 265 -13.88 -32.88 2.56
C THR A 265 -12.60 -33.66 2.28
N GLY A 266 -12.34 -34.74 3.05
CA GLY A 266 -11.09 -35.51 2.94
C GLY A 266 -9.84 -34.71 3.37
N SER A 267 -10.02 -33.71 4.25
CA SER A 267 -8.98 -32.81 4.75
C SER A 267 -8.65 -33.11 6.24
N THR A 268 -7.80 -32.27 6.85
CA THR A 268 -7.56 -32.28 8.30
C THR A 268 -7.98 -30.94 8.89
N VAL A 269 -8.23 -30.91 10.22
CA VAL A 269 -8.63 -29.67 10.90
C VAL A 269 -7.56 -28.57 10.74
N GLU A 270 -6.27 -28.94 10.80
CA GLU A 270 -5.13 -28.00 10.63
C GLU A 270 -5.06 -27.39 9.23
N LYS A 271 -5.65 -28.02 8.20
CA LYS A 271 -5.72 -27.50 6.82
C LYS A 271 -6.97 -26.69 6.54
N ILE A 272 -7.94 -26.68 7.46
CA ILE A 272 -9.22 -25.96 7.31
C ILE A 272 -9.23 -24.65 8.10
N VAL A 273 -8.36 -24.51 9.09
CA VAL A 273 -8.25 -23.31 9.95
C VAL A 273 -7.42 -22.19 9.34
#